data_14131d0b5f842175b694e9b488be38e2
#
_entry.id   14131d0b5f842175b694e9b488be38e2
#
_cell.length_a   1.000
_cell.length_b   1.000
_cell.length_c   1.000
_cell.angle_alpha   90.00
_cell.angle_beta   90.00
_cell.angle_gamma   90.00
#
_symmetry.space_group_name_H-M   'P 1'
#
loop_
_entity.id
_entity.type
_entity.pdbx_description
1 polymer ?
#
loop_
_entity_poly.entity_id
_entity_poly.type
_entity_poly.pdbx_seq_one_letter_code
_entity_poly.pdbx_strand_id
1 'polypeptide(L)'
;MSTTTTVNPTNPVSEYYANYAFNSKLPVVECENYEDVLKKATSSGIYVSKNKMVVTDKAISIGTSFDSKLEVVMILNVELRGTSTLKLTGKNYSVSNISLVDGNSSFKLPGFFVEVGGESIKLINFSMINVKCGLSDADYICVKTSAKNFQMYNSRLNGKTINGVFLRLDFPLNNYIKCCVFENFGKVSTSNGGEMIRMATSQYEKNDANCVIDQCYFNKCLGDPEVVSVKCSSNTIKNCIFENNDSSKLVLRHAHKVKVSNCYFAGSGMRVYGTNHVIEKIQLVNDANILLDNKSGSSYVKAANCTVTDVSYDNVKTPVTNNGTNCTVKNVVKGLKITKKDLLSPIVIVDPTPDPTPDPTPDPVDPTEPKIVIIPEIVDKTKIYKLNPDLTAVQVEEILDQFELKLTAPTM
;
A
#
# COMPACT_ATOMS: atom_id res chain seq x y z
N MET A 1 14.16 -22.01 29.77
CA MET A 1 15.16 -21.87 28.69
C MET A 1 14.39 -21.70 27.41
N SER A 2 14.49 -20.52 26.75
CA SER A 2 13.86 -20.29 25.47
C SER A 2 14.62 -21.09 24.41
N THR A 3 13.99 -22.06 23.78
CA THR A 3 14.54 -22.75 22.62
C THR A 3 14.53 -21.81 21.44
N THR A 4 15.67 -21.20 21.16
CA THR A 4 15.88 -20.44 19.91
C THR A 4 16.06 -21.48 18.79
N THR A 5 15.03 -21.63 17.96
CA THR A 5 15.13 -22.39 16.72
C THR A 5 15.71 -21.49 15.64
N THR A 6 16.85 -21.83 15.09
CA THR A 6 17.39 -21.19 13.88
C THR A 6 16.51 -21.57 12.71
N VAL A 7 15.99 -20.58 11.98
CA VAL A 7 15.15 -20.81 10.81
C VAL A 7 15.97 -21.47 9.72
N ASN A 8 15.54 -22.65 9.30
CA ASN A 8 16.09 -23.29 8.11
C ASN A 8 15.65 -22.44 6.88
N PRO A 9 16.52 -22.07 5.93
CA PRO A 9 16.19 -21.25 4.76
C PRO A 9 15.09 -21.84 3.85
N THR A 10 14.64 -23.06 4.10
CA THR A 10 13.49 -23.69 3.40
C THR A 10 12.14 -23.48 4.11
N ASN A 11 12.09 -22.72 5.21
CA ASN A 11 10.82 -22.42 5.88
C ASN A 11 10.08 -21.29 5.14
N PRO A 12 8.83 -21.49 4.69
CA PRO A 12 8.04 -20.48 3.97
C PRO A 12 7.94 -19.14 4.70
N VAL A 13 7.95 -19.15 6.03
CA VAL A 13 7.95 -17.92 6.84
C VAL A 13 9.23 -17.11 6.61
N SER A 14 10.40 -17.76 6.49
CA SER A 14 11.67 -17.05 6.29
C SER A 14 11.81 -16.47 4.89
N GLU A 15 11.34 -17.16 3.85
CA GLU A 15 11.31 -16.61 2.48
C GLU A 15 10.36 -15.44 2.35
N TYR A 16 9.17 -15.53 2.96
CA TYR A 16 8.19 -14.46 2.96
C TYR A 16 8.74 -13.16 3.57
N TYR A 17 9.50 -13.24 4.67
CA TYR A 17 10.08 -12.06 5.31
C TYR A 17 11.42 -11.62 4.73
N ALA A 18 12.16 -12.49 4.06
CA ALA A 18 13.35 -12.11 3.30
C ALA A 18 13.02 -11.11 2.19
N ASN A 19 11.84 -11.22 1.55
CA ASN A 19 11.38 -10.29 0.52
C ASN A 19 11.10 -8.86 1.04
N TYR A 20 10.97 -8.69 2.36
CA TYR A 20 10.81 -7.38 3.00
C TYR A 20 12.10 -6.84 3.60
N ALA A 21 13.26 -7.29 3.12
CA ALA A 21 14.59 -6.89 3.60
C ALA A 21 14.84 -7.21 5.08
N PHE A 22 14.33 -8.33 5.56
CA PHE A 22 14.72 -8.89 6.85
C PHE A 22 15.88 -9.85 6.70
N ASN A 23 16.74 -9.87 7.71
CA ASN A 23 17.84 -10.82 7.75
C ASN A 23 17.29 -12.24 8.03
N SER A 24 17.36 -13.13 7.05
CA SER A 24 16.87 -14.52 7.15
C SER A 24 17.59 -15.37 8.21
N LYS A 25 18.68 -14.86 8.80
CA LYS A 25 19.42 -15.52 9.89
C LYS A 25 18.94 -15.10 11.28
N LEU A 26 17.95 -14.22 11.38
CA LEU A 26 17.40 -13.86 12.67
C LEU A 26 16.78 -15.06 13.38
N PRO A 27 16.97 -15.19 14.71
CA PRO A 27 16.29 -16.21 15.48
C PRO A 27 14.77 -16.01 15.44
N VAL A 28 14.02 -17.10 15.30
CA VAL A 28 12.55 -17.07 15.38
C VAL A 28 12.12 -17.51 16.77
N VAL A 29 11.30 -16.67 17.41
CA VAL A 29 10.74 -16.92 18.73
C VAL A 29 9.22 -17.08 18.58
N GLU A 30 8.74 -18.28 18.85
CA GLU A 30 7.32 -18.57 18.89
C GLU A 30 6.68 -18.02 20.16
N CYS A 31 5.56 -17.34 20.01
CA CYS A 31 4.78 -16.72 21.07
C CYS A 31 3.35 -17.25 21.03
N GLU A 32 2.68 -17.34 22.16
CA GLU A 32 1.31 -17.86 22.20
C GLU A 32 0.33 -16.91 21.49
N ASN A 33 0.47 -15.62 21.72
CA ASN A 33 -0.41 -14.58 21.18
C ASN A 33 0.38 -13.27 20.98
N TYR A 34 -0.31 -12.23 20.48
CA TYR A 34 0.32 -10.93 20.22
C TYR A 34 0.85 -10.25 21.51
N GLU A 35 0.19 -10.43 22.65
CA GLU A 35 0.63 -9.84 23.92
C GLU A 35 1.96 -10.49 24.37
N ASP A 36 2.12 -11.78 24.16
CA ASP A 36 3.37 -12.52 24.41
C ASP A 36 4.47 -12.08 23.42
N VAL A 37 4.13 -11.80 22.15
CA VAL A 37 5.04 -11.17 21.18
C VAL A 37 5.57 -9.85 21.71
N LEU A 38 4.67 -8.95 22.11
CA LEU A 38 5.05 -7.62 22.61
C LEU A 38 5.93 -7.68 23.86
N LYS A 39 5.71 -8.71 24.73
CA LYS A 39 6.50 -8.92 25.94
C LYS A 39 7.88 -9.49 25.67
N LYS A 40 7.99 -10.43 24.72
CA LYS A 40 9.23 -11.17 24.44
C LYS A 40 10.16 -10.45 23.46
N ALA A 41 9.63 -9.55 22.61
CA ALA A 41 10.42 -8.83 21.61
C ALA A 41 11.36 -7.81 22.28
N THR A 42 12.54 -8.24 22.66
CA THR A 42 13.53 -7.42 23.39
C THR A 42 14.91 -7.33 22.73
N SER A 43 15.17 -8.17 21.72
CA SER A 43 16.45 -8.25 20.99
C SER A 43 16.21 -8.52 19.51
N SER A 44 17.28 -8.58 18.70
CA SER A 44 17.15 -8.96 17.29
C SER A 44 16.49 -10.34 17.16
N GLY A 45 15.43 -10.41 16.35
CA GLY A 45 14.70 -11.64 16.14
C GLY A 45 13.35 -11.44 15.46
N ILE A 46 12.76 -12.55 15.04
CA ILE A 46 11.39 -12.61 14.49
C ILE A 46 10.51 -13.27 15.57
N TYR A 47 9.58 -12.49 16.12
CA TYR A 47 8.66 -12.91 17.18
C TYR A 47 7.29 -13.17 16.57
N VAL A 48 6.83 -14.41 16.61
CA VAL A 48 5.65 -14.87 15.88
C VAL A 48 4.54 -15.32 16.83
N SER A 49 3.39 -14.68 16.78
CA SER A 49 2.16 -15.20 17.40
C SER A 49 1.69 -16.47 16.65
N LYS A 50 1.56 -17.59 17.34
CA LYS A 50 1.04 -18.84 16.78
C LYS A 50 -0.46 -18.76 16.48
N ASN A 51 -1.19 -18.07 17.34
CA ASN A 51 -2.64 -18.00 17.27
C ASN A 51 -3.11 -16.65 16.73
N LYS A 52 -4.04 -16.67 15.80
CA LYS A 52 -4.77 -15.46 15.42
C LYS A 52 -5.66 -15.03 16.60
N MET A 53 -5.62 -13.77 16.96
CA MET A 53 -6.48 -13.19 17.97
C MET A 53 -7.44 -12.17 17.37
N VAL A 54 -8.70 -12.25 17.76
CA VAL A 54 -9.71 -11.21 17.50
C VAL A 54 -9.78 -10.31 18.72
N VAL A 55 -9.55 -9.03 18.52
CA VAL A 55 -9.59 -7.99 19.55
C VAL A 55 -10.71 -7.01 19.22
N THR A 56 -11.70 -6.91 20.09
CA THR A 56 -12.88 -6.07 19.88
C THR A 56 -12.90 -4.94 20.89
N ASP A 57 -13.21 -3.73 20.42
CA ASP A 57 -13.41 -2.52 21.24
C ASP A 57 -12.23 -2.18 22.17
N LYS A 58 -11.01 -2.43 21.69
CA LYS A 58 -9.78 -2.20 22.47
C LYS A 58 -8.74 -1.43 21.66
N ALA A 59 -8.09 -0.47 22.28
CA ALA A 59 -6.92 0.16 21.71
C ALA A 59 -5.66 -0.69 21.92
N ILE A 60 -4.92 -0.95 20.83
CA ILE A 60 -3.59 -1.54 20.90
C ILE A 60 -2.56 -0.44 20.70
N SER A 61 -1.59 -0.36 21.61
CA SER A 61 -0.48 0.58 21.52
C SER A 61 0.86 -0.17 21.57
N ILE A 62 1.67 0.05 20.55
CA ILE A 62 3.05 -0.47 20.47
C ILE A 62 3.96 0.76 20.56
N GLY A 63 4.62 0.91 21.72
CA GLY A 63 5.43 2.09 22.05
C GLY A 63 6.90 1.76 22.35
N THR A 64 7.38 0.62 21.88
CA THR A 64 8.73 0.15 22.14
C THR A 64 9.78 0.86 21.26
N SER A 65 11.01 0.95 21.78
CA SER A 65 12.13 1.54 21.04
C SER A 65 13.36 0.64 21.16
N PHE A 66 13.95 0.34 20.02
CA PHE A 66 15.14 -0.49 19.94
C PHE A 66 16.34 0.31 19.42
N ASP A 67 17.54 -0.16 19.71
CA ASP A 67 18.75 0.34 19.06
C ASP A 67 18.64 0.11 17.55
N SER A 68 19.12 1.06 16.73
CA SER A 68 19.09 0.96 15.27
C SER A 68 19.91 -0.21 14.70
N LYS A 69 20.78 -0.82 15.51
CA LYS A 69 21.53 -2.03 15.17
C LYS A 69 20.72 -3.31 15.38
N LEU A 70 19.61 -3.24 16.10
CA LEU A 70 18.73 -4.38 16.33
C LEU A 70 17.71 -4.48 15.20
N GLU A 71 17.47 -5.70 14.75
CA GLU A 71 16.44 -6.00 13.78
C GLU A 71 15.32 -6.80 14.47
N VAL A 72 14.24 -6.09 14.82
CA VAL A 72 13.12 -6.65 15.56
C VAL A 72 11.89 -6.71 14.66
N VAL A 73 11.37 -7.90 14.46
CA VAL A 73 10.19 -8.18 13.65
C VAL A 73 9.13 -8.85 14.52
N MET A 74 7.96 -8.23 14.61
CA MET A 74 6.83 -8.72 15.39
C MET A 74 5.67 -9.10 14.45
N ILE A 75 5.33 -10.36 14.42
CA ILE A 75 4.24 -10.93 13.64
C ILE A 75 3.09 -11.19 14.60
N LEU A 76 2.09 -10.28 14.59
CA LEU A 76 1.08 -10.24 15.64
C LEU A 76 -0.10 -11.17 15.39
N ASN A 77 -0.48 -11.41 14.14
CA ASN A 77 -1.66 -12.19 13.76
C ASN A 77 -2.94 -11.70 14.48
N VAL A 78 -3.22 -10.40 14.39
CA VAL A 78 -4.33 -9.75 15.11
C VAL A 78 -5.37 -9.21 14.15
N GLU A 79 -6.63 -9.48 14.45
CA GLU A 79 -7.78 -8.86 13.81
C GLU A 79 -8.47 -7.91 14.79
N LEU A 80 -8.52 -6.63 14.45
CA LEU A 80 -9.15 -5.58 15.24
C LEU A 80 -10.57 -5.33 14.72
N ARG A 81 -11.54 -5.34 15.61
CA ARG A 81 -12.98 -5.12 15.29
C ARG A 81 -13.60 -4.01 16.13
N GLY A 82 -14.79 -3.60 15.73
CA GLY A 82 -15.61 -2.65 16.47
C GLY A 82 -14.98 -1.26 16.57
N THR A 83 -14.72 -0.83 17.79
CA THR A 83 -14.09 0.48 18.09
C THR A 83 -12.57 0.40 18.26
N SER A 84 -11.97 -0.72 17.88
CA SER A 84 -10.54 -0.94 18.09
C SER A 84 -9.67 0.03 17.29
N THR A 85 -8.57 0.45 17.89
CA THR A 85 -7.58 1.35 17.29
C THR A 85 -6.17 0.81 17.44
N LEU A 86 -5.26 1.21 16.55
CA LEU A 86 -3.84 0.85 16.58
C LEU A 86 -2.98 2.10 16.68
N LYS A 87 -2.10 2.15 17.66
CA LYS A 87 -1.11 3.22 17.80
C LYS A 87 0.29 2.64 17.76
N LEU A 88 1.12 3.13 16.84
CA LEU A 88 2.52 2.75 16.67
C LEU A 88 3.41 3.93 17.04
N THR A 89 4.23 3.77 18.08
CA THR A 89 5.17 4.79 18.56
C THR A 89 6.52 4.14 18.89
N GLY A 90 7.51 4.91 19.35
CA GLY A 90 8.84 4.37 19.55
C GLY A 90 9.65 4.32 18.25
N LYS A 91 10.58 3.37 18.10
CA LYS A 91 11.45 3.33 16.93
C LYS A 91 12.13 1.99 16.67
N ASN A 92 12.55 1.80 15.40
CA ASN A 92 13.39 0.70 14.93
C ASN A 92 12.76 -0.68 15.13
N TYR A 93 11.53 -0.88 14.66
CA TYR A 93 10.89 -2.19 14.64
C TYR A 93 9.98 -2.39 13.43
N SER A 94 9.69 -3.63 13.16
CA SER A 94 8.71 -4.03 12.16
C SER A 94 7.53 -4.73 12.83
N VAL A 95 6.32 -4.45 12.36
CA VAL A 95 5.10 -5.11 12.82
C VAL A 95 4.28 -5.57 11.63
N SER A 96 3.70 -6.76 11.71
CA SER A 96 2.97 -7.34 10.60
C SER A 96 1.75 -8.17 11.00
N ASN A 97 0.94 -8.49 9.98
CA ASN A 97 -0.27 -9.31 10.09
C ASN A 97 -1.29 -8.72 11.07
N ILE A 98 -1.69 -7.48 10.79
CA ILE A 98 -2.75 -6.79 11.52
C ILE A 98 -3.85 -6.45 10.53
N SER A 99 -5.08 -6.76 10.87
CA SER A 99 -6.26 -6.35 10.12
C SER A 99 -7.21 -5.52 10.98
N LEU A 100 -7.83 -4.50 10.39
CA LEU A 100 -9.01 -3.81 10.91
C LEU A 100 -10.19 -4.14 10.01
N VAL A 101 -11.26 -4.65 10.60
CA VAL A 101 -12.46 -5.03 9.87
C VAL A 101 -13.71 -4.63 10.66
N ASP A 102 -14.85 -4.49 9.98
CA ASP A 102 -16.17 -4.37 10.59
C ASP A 102 -16.28 -3.25 11.65
N GLY A 103 -15.82 -2.06 11.34
CA GLY A 103 -15.92 -0.92 12.24
C GLY A 103 -17.37 -0.67 12.71
N ASN A 104 -17.54 0.03 13.81
CA ASN A 104 -18.85 0.34 14.39
C ASN A 104 -19.39 1.67 13.86
N SER A 105 -20.49 1.63 13.12
CA SER A 105 -21.12 2.82 12.53
C SER A 105 -21.65 3.84 13.58
N SER A 106 -21.72 3.48 14.85
CA SER A 106 -22.07 4.39 15.95
C SER A 106 -20.83 4.93 16.68
N PHE A 107 -19.63 4.43 16.35
CA PHE A 107 -18.40 4.81 17.02
C PHE A 107 -17.96 6.21 16.60
N LYS A 108 -17.87 7.12 17.56
CA LYS A 108 -17.27 8.45 17.37
C LYS A 108 -15.76 8.32 17.54
N LEU A 109 -15.06 8.16 16.42
CA LEU A 109 -13.61 8.02 16.39
C LEU A 109 -12.94 9.24 17.04
N PRO A 110 -12.20 9.09 18.15
CA PRO A 110 -11.61 10.22 18.87
C PRO A 110 -10.37 10.82 18.17
N GLY A 111 -9.93 10.21 17.09
CA GLY A 111 -8.75 10.62 16.33
C GLY A 111 -8.62 9.81 15.06
N PHE A 112 -7.85 8.74 15.09
CA PHE A 112 -7.59 7.87 13.95
C PHE A 112 -7.77 6.41 14.34
N PHE A 113 -8.17 5.55 13.39
CA PHE A 113 -8.12 4.11 13.61
C PHE A 113 -6.67 3.62 13.73
N VAL A 114 -5.77 4.20 12.92
CA VAL A 114 -4.34 3.92 13.03
C VAL A 114 -3.56 5.21 13.13
N GLU A 115 -2.75 5.33 14.16
CA GLU A 115 -1.82 6.44 14.35
C GLU A 115 -0.37 5.93 14.38
N VAL A 116 0.48 6.48 13.54
CA VAL A 116 1.92 6.21 13.53
C VAL A 116 2.67 7.47 13.92
N GLY A 117 3.36 7.43 15.06
CA GLY A 117 4.10 8.57 15.61
C GLY A 117 5.57 8.27 15.88
N GLY A 118 6.03 7.07 15.54
CA GLY A 118 7.41 6.63 15.79
C GLY A 118 8.34 6.74 14.58
N GLU A 119 9.61 6.52 14.79
CA GLU A 119 10.67 6.62 13.77
C GLU A 119 11.13 5.24 13.31
N SER A 120 11.38 5.06 11.99
CA SER A 120 11.88 3.80 11.41
C SER A 120 11.01 2.59 11.78
N ILE A 121 9.70 2.76 11.69
CA ILE A 121 8.70 1.71 11.89
C ILE A 121 8.32 1.13 10.53
N LYS A 122 8.26 -0.21 10.42
CA LYS A 122 7.72 -0.88 9.24
C LYS A 122 6.38 -1.53 9.60
N LEU A 123 5.34 -1.20 8.82
CA LEU A 123 4.01 -1.82 8.89
C LEU A 123 3.82 -2.70 7.66
N ILE A 124 3.67 -4.00 7.86
CA ILE A 124 3.70 -5.00 6.79
C ILE A 124 2.46 -5.87 6.87
N ASN A 125 1.87 -6.22 5.71
CA ASN A 125 0.65 -7.02 5.65
C ASN A 125 -0.45 -6.45 6.55
N PHE A 126 -0.63 -5.15 6.49
CA PHE A 126 -1.71 -4.48 7.18
C PHE A 126 -2.93 -4.42 6.25
N SER A 127 -4.10 -4.72 6.77
CA SER A 127 -5.34 -4.53 6.04
C SER A 127 -6.36 -3.71 6.81
N MET A 128 -7.06 -2.82 6.10
CA MET A 128 -8.21 -2.10 6.63
C MET A 128 -9.34 -2.24 5.62
N ILE A 129 -10.37 -3.01 5.98
CA ILE A 129 -11.40 -3.44 5.03
C ILE A 129 -12.79 -3.10 5.59
N ASN A 130 -13.53 -2.26 4.83
CA ASN A 130 -14.91 -1.88 5.12
C ASN A 130 -15.11 -1.30 6.54
N VAL A 131 -14.07 -0.70 7.11
CA VAL A 131 -14.14 -0.13 8.46
C VAL A 131 -15.06 1.09 8.45
N LYS A 132 -16.00 1.14 9.40
CA LYS A 132 -17.00 2.18 9.53
C LYS A 132 -16.84 2.90 10.86
N CYS A 133 -17.26 4.16 10.90
CA CYS A 133 -17.45 4.92 12.14
C CYS A 133 -18.68 5.83 12.01
N GLY A 134 -19.18 6.35 13.11
CA GLY A 134 -20.37 7.20 13.18
C GLY A 134 -20.14 8.67 12.82
N LEU A 135 -19.00 9.00 12.24
CA LEU A 135 -18.68 10.35 11.78
C LEU A 135 -18.99 10.47 10.28
N SER A 136 -19.36 11.66 9.85
CA SER A 136 -19.49 11.98 8.42
C SER A 136 -18.16 12.35 7.77
N ASP A 137 -17.16 12.71 8.59
CA ASP A 137 -15.81 13.12 8.18
C ASP A 137 -14.79 12.61 9.20
N ALA A 138 -13.85 11.79 8.75
CA ALA A 138 -12.74 11.31 9.56
C ALA A 138 -11.57 10.81 8.70
N ASP A 139 -10.36 11.23 9.03
CA ASP A 139 -9.15 10.61 8.51
C ASP A 139 -8.96 9.25 9.19
N TYR A 140 -8.69 8.18 8.43
CA TYR A 140 -8.63 6.83 9.01
C TYR A 140 -7.26 6.47 9.54
N ILE A 141 -6.22 6.76 8.77
CA ILE A 141 -4.83 6.47 9.14
C ILE A 141 -4.05 7.78 9.13
N CYS A 142 -3.34 8.07 10.20
CA CYS A 142 -2.45 9.22 10.30
C CYS A 142 -1.02 8.80 10.60
N VAL A 143 -0.12 9.13 9.68
CA VAL A 143 1.31 9.07 9.87
C VAL A 143 1.79 10.47 10.25
N LYS A 144 2.13 10.67 11.51
CA LYS A 144 2.51 11.96 12.08
C LYS A 144 3.84 12.47 11.53
N THR A 145 4.09 13.74 11.66
CA THR A 145 5.38 14.38 11.29
C THR A 145 6.58 13.76 12.02
N SER A 146 6.37 13.19 13.20
CA SER A 146 7.39 12.46 13.96
C SER A 146 7.72 11.08 13.38
N ALA A 147 6.89 10.53 12.51
CA ALA A 147 7.08 9.21 11.91
C ALA A 147 8.02 9.27 10.69
N LYS A 148 9.27 9.62 10.94
CA LYS A 148 10.32 9.63 9.91
C LYS A 148 10.73 8.20 9.54
N ASN A 149 11.11 7.99 8.28
CA ASN A 149 11.52 6.68 7.77
C ASN A 149 10.45 5.59 7.97
N PHE A 150 9.17 5.98 8.06
CA PHE A 150 8.07 5.02 8.13
C PHE A 150 7.96 4.26 6.81
N GLN A 151 7.71 2.97 6.89
CA GLN A 151 7.58 2.11 5.73
C GLN A 151 6.29 1.29 5.82
N MET A 152 5.51 1.29 4.74
CA MET A 152 4.31 0.48 4.61
C MET A 152 4.45 -0.46 3.42
N TYR A 153 4.35 -1.75 3.66
CA TYR A 153 4.52 -2.78 2.64
C TYR A 153 3.32 -3.70 2.57
N ASN A 154 3.01 -4.16 1.34
CA ASN A 154 2.05 -5.24 1.07
C ASN A 154 0.76 -5.08 1.89
N SER A 155 0.20 -3.88 1.88
CA SER A 155 -0.96 -3.53 2.70
C SER A 155 -2.16 -3.18 1.83
N ARG A 156 -3.37 -3.43 2.34
CA ARG A 156 -4.61 -3.18 1.61
C ARG A 156 -5.53 -2.24 2.38
N LEU A 157 -5.92 -1.13 1.74
CA LEU A 157 -6.90 -0.17 2.26
C LEU A 157 -8.12 -0.16 1.34
N ASN A 158 -9.28 -0.59 1.85
CA ASN A 158 -10.46 -0.86 1.04
C ASN A 158 -11.75 -0.42 1.76
N GLY A 159 -12.67 0.18 1.02
CA GLY A 159 -14.07 0.28 1.42
C GLY A 159 -14.40 1.48 2.32
N LYS A 160 -13.68 2.60 2.24
CA LYS A 160 -14.05 3.84 2.94
C LYS A 160 -15.23 4.53 2.24
N THR A 161 -16.22 4.97 3.02
CA THR A 161 -17.47 5.55 2.51
C THR A 161 -17.81 6.93 3.07
N ILE A 162 -16.99 7.47 3.98
CA ILE A 162 -17.18 8.79 4.58
C ILE A 162 -16.08 9.76 4.12
N ASN A 163 -16.32 11.05 4.27
CA ASN A 163 -15.32 12.07 3.99
C ASN A 163 -14.06 11.91 4.88
N GLY A 164 -13.02 12.68 4.61
CA GLY A 164 -11.72 12.57 5.26
C GLY A 164 -10.74 11.66 4.50
N VAL A 165 -9.48 11.85 4.72
CA VAL A 165 -8.39 11.12 4.06
C VAL A 165 -8.34 9.66 4.51
N PHE A 166 -8.08 8.72 3.60
CA PHE A 166 -7.86 7.34 4.02
C PHE A 166 -6.49 7.18 4.66
N LEU A 167 -5.42 7.55 3.95
CA LEU A 167 -4.05 7.56 4.47
C LEU A 167 -3.49 8.99 4.46
N ARG A 168 -3.43 9.60 5.61
CA ARG A 168 -2.88 10.93 5.82
C ARG A 168 -1.43 10.83 6.28
N LEU A 169 -0.53 11.47 5.54
CA LEU A 169 0.87 11.64 5.89
C LEU A 169 1.10 13.12 6.25
N ASP A 170 1.26 13.45 7.52
CA ASP A 170 1.37 14.86 7.96
C ASP A 170 2.60 15.57 7.37
N PHE A 171 3.75 14.90 7.39
CA PHE A 171 4.94 15.24 6.60
C PHE A 171 5.82 13.99 6.44
N PRO A 172 5.77 13.33 5.26
CA PRO A 172 6.32 11.98 5.09
C PRO A 172 7.84 11.97 4.84
N LEU A 173 8.64 12.44 5.80
CA LEU A 173 10.09 12.52 5.66
C LEU A 173 10.73 11.13 5.53
N ASN A 174 11.27 10.85 4.33
CA ASN A 174 11.88 9.57 3.93
C ASN A 174 10.94 8.36 4.10
N ASN A 175 9.62 8.57 4.01
CA ASN A 175 8.68 7.47 4.13
C ASN A 175 8.60 6.66 2.83
N TYR A 176 8.27 5.38 2.94
CA TYR A 176 8.20 4.46 1.82
C TYR A 176 6.91 3.63 1.84
N ILE A 177 6.13 3.71 0.78
CA ILE A 177 4.89 2.94 0.60
C ILE A 177 5.07 2.06 -0.62
N LYS A 178 5.06 0.75 -0.45
CA LYS A 178 5.35 -0.18 -1.53
C LYS A 178 4.44 -1.39 -1.56
N CYS A 179 4.11 -1.85 -2.76
CA CYS A 179 3.28 -3.04 -3.00
C CYS A 179 1.92 -2.97 -2.26
N CYS A 180 1.32 -1.78 -2.17
CA CYS A 180 0.06 -1.59 -1.47
C CYS A 180 -1.11 -1.45 -2.44
N VAL A 181 -2.29 -1.90 -2.00
CA VAL A 181 -3.55 -1.81 -2.73
C VAL A 181 -4.46 -0.80 -2.05
N PHE A 182 -4.94 0.16 -2.82
CA PHE A 182 -5.85 1.21 -2.40
C PHE A 182 -7.09 1.16 -3.27
N GLU A 183 -8.24 0.83 -2.68
CA GLU A 183 -9.42 0.60 -3.49
C GLU A 183 -10.75 0.91 -2.81
N ASN A 184 -11.78 1.09 -3.65
CA ASN A 184 -13.17 1.24 -3.21
C ASN A 184 -13.37 2.35 -2.18
N PHE A 185 -12.72 3.50 -2.38
CA PHE A 185 -13.10 4.70 -1.65
C PHE A 185 -14.28 5.33 -2.40
N GLY A 186 -15.47 5.18 -1.83
CA GLY A 186 -16.71 5.65 -2.45
C GLY A 186 -16.76 7.17 -2.58
N LYS A 187 -17.58 7.64 -3.52
CA LYS A 187 -17.79 9.06 -3.71
C LYS A 187 -18.43 9.69 -2.45
N VAL A 188 -17.80 10.71 -1.93
CA VAL A 188 -18.29 11.46 -0.75
C VAL A 188 -19.04 12.73 -1.16
N SER A 189 -19.79 13.31 -0.25
CA SER A 189 -20.64 14.47 -0.51
C SER A 189 -19.86 15.78 -0.71
N THR A 190 -18.60 15.83 -0.29
CA THR A 190 -17.75 17.02 -0.39
C THR A 190 -16.76 16.90 -1.55
N SER A 191 -16.36 18.05 -2.12
CA SER A 191 -15.40 18.10 -3.21
C SER A 191 -13.94 18.24 -2.74
N ASN A 192 -13.67 18.06 -1.46
CA ASN A 192 -12.33 18.22 -0.87
C ASN A 192 -12.21 17.44 0.43
N GLY A 193 -11.08 16.80 0.64
CA GLY A 193 -10.76 16.07 1.87
C GLY A 193 -11.04 14.56 1.82
N GLY A 194 -11.37 14.01 0.65
CA GLY A 194 -11.59 12.58 0.45
C GLY A 194 -10.47 11.89 -0.34
N GLU A 195 -9.23 12.34 -0.19
CA GLU A 195 -8.08 11.74 -0.87
C GLU A 195 -7.80 10.33 -0.34
N MET A 196 -7.43 9.41 -1.22
CA MET A 196 -6.94 8.10 -0.79
C MET A 196 -5.61 8.25 -0.05
N ILE A 197 -4.70 9.07 -0.59
CA ILE A 197 -3.46 9.46 0.10
C ILE A 197 -3.30 10.97 0.05
N ARG A 198 -3.07 11.60 1.18
CA ARG A 198 -2.64 13.00 1.27
C ARG A 198 -1.23 13.07 1.84
N MET A 199 -0.30 13.62 1.05
CA MET A 199 1.09 13.84 1.42
C MET A 199 1.28 15.29 1.85
N ALA A 200 1.35 15.53 3.13
CA ALA A 200 1.51 16.82 3.80
C ALA A 200 0.34 17.80 3.60
N THR A 201 0.56 19.04 3.97
CA THR A 201 -0.29 20.21 3.73
C THR A 201 0.50 21.27 2.98
N SER A 202 -0.16 22.31 2.47
CA SER A 202 0.48 23.37 1.67
C SER A 202 1.61 24.10 2.38
N GLN A 203 1.63 24.13 3.70
CA GLN A 203 2.74 24.73 4.48
C GLN A 203 4.09 24.07 4.24
N TYR A 204 4.09 22.79 3.77
CA TYR A 204 5.29 22.01 3.47
C TYR A 204 5.68 22.04 1.97
N GLU A 205 5.09 22.89 1.17
CA GLU A 205 5.32 23.00 -0.28
C GLU A 205 6.79 22.98 -0.66
N LYS A 206 7.61 23.76 0.04
CA LYS A 206 9.05 23.92 -0.24
C LYS A 206 9.94 22.91 0.48
N ASN A 207 9.37 22.05 1.32
CA ASN A 207 10.12 21.08 2.10
C ASN A 207 10.32 19.78 1.32
N ASP A 208 11.55 19.34 1.21
CA ASP A 208 11.90 18.08 0.58
C ASP A 208 11.55 16.92 1.53
N ALA A 209 10.59 16.10 1.15
CA ALA A 209 10.12 14.97 1.96
C ALA A 209 10.79 13.65 1.59
N ASN A 210 11.24 13.49 0.34
CA ASN A 210 11.87 12.28 -0.18
C ASN A 210 11.01 11.00 0.04
N CYS A 211 9.70 11.15 0.07
CA CYS A 211 8.79 10.02 0.17
C CYS A 211 8.70 9.27 -1.15
N VAL A 212 8.61 7.95 -1.05
CA VAL A 212 8.49 7.09 -2.23
C VAL A 212 7.18 6.30 -2.17
N ILE A 213 6.39 6.35 -3.25
CA ILE A 213 5.26 5.45 -3.50
C ILE A 213 5.65 4.56 -4.69
N ASP A 214 5.75 3.26 -4.47
CA ASP A 214 6.31 2.31 -5.43
C ASP A 214 5.44 1.06 -5.55
N GLN A 215 5.18 0.61 -6.77
CA GLN A 215 4.45 -0.64 -7.05
C GLN A 215 3.07 -0.68 -6.34
N CYS A 216 2.35 0.44 -6.31
CA CYS A 216 1.04 0.54 -5.68
C CYS A 216 -0.09 0.53 -6.72
N TYR A 217 -1.24 -0.01 -6.32
CA TYR A 217 -2.43 -0.12 -7.14
C TYR A 217 -3.56 0.74 -6.55
N PHE A 218 -4.11 1.63 -7.37
CA PHE A 218 -5.20 2.54 -7.01
C PHE A 218 -6.41 2.28 -7.89
N ASN A 219 -7.48 1.73 -7.32
CA ASN A 219 -8.67 1.30 -8.07
C ASN A 219 -9.95 1.79 -7.39
N LYS A 220 -10.83 2.44 -8.16
CA LYS A 220 -12.11 3.00 -7.65
C LYS A 220 -11.92 3.91 -6.43
N CYS A 221 -10.91 4.77 -6.47
CA CYS A 221 -10.66 5.79 -5.46
C CYS A 221 -11.41 7.07 -5.85
N LEU A 222 -12.68 7.18 -5.48
CA LEU A 222 -13.63 8.18 -5.97
C LEU A 222 -13.97 9.25 -4.93
N GLY A 223 -13.36 9.22 -3.76
CA GLY A 223 -13.71 10.07 -2.63
C GLY A 223 -13.50 11.57 -2.89
N ASP A 224 -12.49 11.92 -3.67
CA ASP A 224 -12.09 13.31 -3.98
C ASP A 224 -11.61 13.36 -5.44
N PRO A 225 -11.62 14.53 -6.11
CA PRO A 225 -10.93 14.69 -7.39
C PRO A 225 -9.43 14.38 -7.37
N GLU A 226 -8.84 14.15 -6.19
CA GLU A 226 -7.44 13.83 -5.97
C GLU A 226 -7.30 12.42 -5.34
N VAL A 227 -6.92 11.41 -6.12
CA VAL A 227 -6.60 10.07 -5.57
C VAL A 227 -5.40 10.18 -4.65
N VAL A 228 -4.33 10.79 -5.15
CA VAL A 228 -3.13 11.11 -4.37
C VAL A 228 -2.87 12.60 -4.50
N SER A 229 -2.88 13.30 -3.37
CA SER A 229 -2.60 14.73 -3.28
C SER A 229 -1.20 14.97 -2.73
N VAL A 230 -0.29 15.49 -3.56
CA VAL A 230 1.10 15.73 -3.18
C VAL A 230 1.30 17.21 -2.87
N LYS A 231 1.61 17.52 -1.60
CA LYS A 231 1.73 18.90 -1.10
C LYS A 231 3.10 19.18 -0.44
N CYS A 232 4.11 18.36 -0.70
CA CYS A 232 5.51 18.54 -0.31
C CYS A 232 6.45 18.10 -1.42
N SER A 233 7.70 18.51 -1.37
CA SER A 233 8.64 18.41 -2.50
C SER A 233 9.52 17.17 -2.48
N SER A 234 10.22 16.92 -3.62
CA SER A 234 11.24 15.87 -3.80
C SER A 234 10.74 14.44 -3.58
N ASN A 235 9.47 14.17 -3.91
CA ASN A 235 8.91 12.83 -3.80
C ASN A 235 9.07 12.03 -5.09
N THR A 236 8.98 10.71 -4.98
CA THR A 236 8.98 9.79 -6.12
C THR A 236 7.73 8.91 -6.11
N ILE A 237 7.02 8.86 -7.25
CA ILE A 237 5.90 7.95 -7.48
C ILE A 237 6.27 7.11 -8.69
N LYS A 238 6.38 5.80 -8.52
CA LYS A 238 6.85 4.94 -9.60
C LYS A 238 6.21 3.56 -9.60
N ASN A 239 6.19 2.94 -10.78
CA ASN A 239 5.67 1.58 -10.98
C ASN A 239 4.21 1.40 -10.49
N CYS A 240 3.40 2.46 -10.52
CA CYS A 240 2.06 2.46 -9.97
C CYS A 240 0.99 2.36 -11.07
N ILE A 241 -0.16 1.79 -10.70
CA ILE A 241 -1.32 1.68 -11.55
C ILE A 241 -2.47 2.49 -10.96
N PHE A 242 -3.09 3.33 -11.79
CA PHE A 242 -4.28 4.10 -11.44
C PHE A 242 -5.38 3.75 -12.45
N GLU A 243 -6.45 3.10 -12.00
CA GLU A 243 -7.55 2.74 -12.88
C GLU A 243 -8.93 2.84 -12.22
N ASN A 244 -9.97 2.98 -13.04
CA ASN A 244 -11.36 3.07 -12.59
C ASN A 244 -11.60 4.20 -11.56
N ASN A 245 -10.80 5.25 -11.58
CA ASN A 245 -10.88 6.36 -10.62
C ASN A 245 -11.74 7.52 -11.14
N ASP A 246 -12.54 7.32 -12.19
CA ASP A 246 -13.38 8.32 -12.87
C ASP A 246 -12.59 9.61 -13.18
N SER A 247 -12.98 10.73 -12.57
CA SER A 247 -12.29 12.01 -12.72
C SER A 247 -11.19 12.27 -11.69
N SER A 248 -11.04 11.37 -10.72
CA SER A 248 -10.03 11.49 -9.64
C SER A 248 -8.63 11.21 -10.17
N LYS A 249 -7.68 12.05 -9.84
CA LYS A 249 -6.35 12.08 -10.46
C LYS A 249 -5.21 11.96 -9.43
N LEU A 250 -4.03 11.60 -9.90
CA LEU A 250 -2.81 11.95 -9.19
C LEU A 250 -2.58 13.47 -9.35
N VAL A 251 -2.50 14.21 -8.25
CA VAL A 251 -2.35 15.67 -8.28
C VAL A 251 -1.08 16.11 -7.55
N LEU A 252 -0.16 16.72 -8.29
CA LEU A 252 1.00 17.42 -7.73
C LEU A 252 0.55 18.85 -7.41
N ARG A 253 0.00 19.06 -6.21
CA ARG A 253 -0.78 20.28 -5.90
C ARG A 253 0.08 21.43 -5.37
N HIS A 254 0.87 21.16 -4.36
CA HIS A 254 1.79 22.09 -3.70
C HIS A 254 3.15 21.42 -3.56
N ALA A 255 3.76 21.07 -4.69
CA ALA A 255 4.99 20.30 -4.68
C ALA A 255 5.95 20.78 -5.75
N HIS A 256 7.22 20.56 -5.53
CA HIS A 256 8.29 20.80 -6.48
C HIS A 256 9.18 19.56 -6.60
N LYS A 257 9.91 19.42 -7.69
CA LYS A 257 10.92 18.35 -7.88
C LYS A 257 10.37 16.93 -7.66
N VAL A 258 9.09 16.69 -7.96
CA VAL A 258 8.51 15.35 -7.87
C VAL A 258 8.88 14.58 -9.13
N LYS A 259 9.28 13.32 -8.95
CA LYS A 259 9.48 12.38 -10.03
C LYS A 259 8.31 11.41 -10.12
N VAL A 260 7.68 11.30 -11.30
CA VAL A 260 6.69 10.27 -11.59
C VAL A 260 7.18 9.44 -12.74
N SER A 261 7.35 8.14 -12.55
CA SER A 261 7.96 7.30 -13.59
C SER A 261 7.37 5.88 -13.63
N ASN A 262 7.34 5.33 -14.83
CA ASN A 262 6.89 3.96 -15.07
C ASN A 262 5.52 3.68 -14.46
N CYS A 263 4.52 4.53 -14.77
CA CYS A 263 3.16 4.42 -14.24
C CYS A 263 2.14 4.22 -15.35
N TYR A 264 1.05 3.53 -15.02
CA TYR A 264 -0.07 3.24 -15.88
C TYR A 264 -1.33 3.96 -15.38
N PHE A 265 -2.00 4.70 -16.25
CA PHE A 265 -3.24 5.41 -15.95
C PHE A 265 -4.33 5.01 -16.92
N ALA A 266 -5.49 4.62 -16.41
CA ALA A 266 -6.67 4.27 -17.20
C ALA A 266 -7.92 5.05 -16.74
N GLY A 267 -8.56 5.79 -17.67
CA GLY A 267 -9.75 6.59 -17.41
C GLY A 267 -9.49 7.92 -16.74
N SER A 268 -8.59 7.97 -15.76
CA SER A 268 -8.11 9.21 -15.13
C SER A 268 -6.61 9.35 -15.34
N GLY A 269 -6.08 10.52 -15.06
CA GLY A 269 -4.66 10.79 -15.34
C GLY A 269 -4.00 11.58 -14.22
N MET A 270 -3.26 12.60 -14.61
CA MET A 270 -2.44 13.39 -13.72
C MET A 270 -2.71 14.89 -13.92
N ARG A 271 -2.71 15.63 -12.83
CA ARG A 271 -2.74 17.10 -12.83
C ARG A 271 -1.51 17.65 -12.13
N VAL A 272 -0.80 18.51 -12.80
CA VAL A 272 0.54 18.95 -12.39
C VAL A 272 0.53 20.45 -12.15
N TYR A 273 0.81 20.84 -10.93
CA TYR A 273 1.14 22.19 -10.50
C TYR A 273 2.57 22.16 -9.90
N GLY A 274 3.17 23.35 -9.71
CA GLY A 274 4.51 23.46 -9.14
C GLY A 274 5.63 23.35 -10.18
N THR A 275 6.85 23.17 -9.74
CA THR A 275 8.02 23.35 -10.62
C THR A 275 9.02 22.20 -10.59
N ASN A 276 9.77 22.08 -11.69
CA ASN A 276 10.90 21.15 -11.81
C ASN A 276 10.50 19.68 -11.65
N HIS A 277 9.29 19.30 -12.07
CA HIS A 277 8.88 17.90 -12.07
C HIS A 277 9.48 17.14 -13.23
N VAL A 278 9.76 15.85 -13.00
CA VAL A 278 10.17 14.89 -14.03
C VAL A 278 9.10 13.82 -14.14
N ILE A 279 8.46 13.71 -15.30
CA ILE A 279 7.40 12.74 -15.59
C ILE A 279 7.85 11.94 -16.80
N GLU A 280 8.09 10.64 -16.61
CA GLU A 280 8.69 9.81 -17.65
C GLU A 280 8.15 8.39 -17.66
N LYS A 281 8.15 7.76 -18.84
CA LYS A 281 7.70 6.37 -19.02
C LYS A 281 6.28 6.17 -18.50
N ILE A 282 5.33 6.92 -19.05
CA ILE A 282 3.92 6.89 -18.64
C ILE A 282 3.10 6.21 -19.72
N GLN A 283 2.22 5.29 -19.32
CA GLN A 283 1.18 4.72 -20.17
C GLN A 283 -0.17 5.36 -19.83
N LEU A 284 -0.84 5.90 -20.83
CA LEU A 284 -2.18 6.49 -20.72
C LEU A 284 -3.17 5.70 -21.59
N VAL A 285 -4.27 5.30 -21.02
CA VAL A 285 -5.36 4.63 -21.77
C VAL A 285 -6.74 5.16 -21.36
N ASN A 286 -7.72 4.98 -22.26
CA ASN A 286 -9.12 5.30 -21.99
C ASN A 286 -9.31 6.72 -21.44
N ASP A 287 -8.95 7.71 -22.26
CA ASP A 287 -9.06 9.15 -21.96
C ASP A 287 -8.23 9.66 -20.76
N ALA A 288 -7.32 8.86 -20.23
CA ALA A 288 -6.35 9.34 -19.25
C ALA A 288 -5.43 10.41 -19.87
N ASN A 289 -5.15 11.47 -19.13
CA ASN A 289 -4.32 12.58 -19.63
C ASN A 289 -3.36 13.14 -18.57
N ILE A 290 -2.29 13.79 -19.03
CA ILE A 290 -1.41 14.62 -18.21
C ILE A 290 -1.74 16.09 -18.52
N LEU A 291 -2.12 16.84 -17.49
CA LEU A 291 -2.35 18.29 -17.58
C LEU A 291 -1.28 19.04 -16.79
N LEU A 292 -0.36 19.73 -17.50
CA LEU A 292 0.49 20.75 -16.92
C LEU A 292 -0.34 22.02 -16.79
N ASP A 293 -0.76 22.37 -15.58
CA ASP A 293 -1.76 23.41 -15.35
C ASP A 293 -1.13 24.79 -15.11
N ASN A 294 -1.73 25.81 -15.71
CA ASN A 294 -1.29 27.20 -15.57
C ASN A 294 -2.07 27.99 -14.50
N LYS A 295 -2.98 27.35 -13.77
CA LYS A 295 -3.68 28.00 -12.67
C LYS A 295 -2.69 28.48 -11.61
N SER A 296 -2.93 29.68 -11.09
CA SER A 296 -2.15 30.29 -10.02
C SER A 296 -3.09 30.93 -9.01
N GLY A 297 -2.61 31.06 -7.78
CA GLY A 297 -3.37 31.67 -6.68
C GLY A 297 -2.87 31.12 -5.34
N SER A 298 -3.53 31.48 -4.25
CA SER A 298 -3.17 30.97 -2.92
C SER A 298 -3.18 29.43 -2.78
N SER A 299 -3.89 28.75 -3.68
CA SER A 299 -4.05 27.29 -3.66
C SER A 299 -3.24 26.54 -4.72
N TYR A 300 -2.53 27.24 -5.62
CA TYR A 300 -1.85 26.61 -6.76
C TYR A 300 -0.63 27.41 -7.21
N VAL A 301 0.44 26.71 -7.53
CA VAL A 301 1.61 27.24 -8.24
C VAL A 301 1.59 26.70 -9.65
N LYS A 302 1.70 27.59 -10.65
CA LYS A 302 1.73 27.17 -12.06
C LYS A 302 2.77 26.10 -12.32
N ALA A 303 2.45 25.14 -13.17
CA ALA A 303 3.46 24.22 -13.68
C ALA A 303 4.56 24.99 -14.44
N ALA A 304 5.80 24.83 -14.02
CA ALA A 304 6.93 25.45 -14.70
C ALA A 304 8.20 24.60 -14.65
N ASN A 305 9.01 24.71 -15.70
CA ASN A 305 10.28 23.97 -15.83
C ASN A 305 10.11 22.45 -15.64
N CYS A 306 8.95 21.90 -16.02
CA CYS A 306 8.67 20.48 -15.93
C CYS A 306 9.11 19.76 -17.20
N THR A 307 9.51 18.50 -17.05
CA THR A 307 9.85 17.64 -18.17
C THR A 307 8.87 16.46 -18.21
N VAL A 308 8.25 16.23 -19.38
CA VAL A 308 7.38 15.09 -19.66
C VAL A 308 7.96 14.35 -20.85
N THR A 309 8.39 13.10 -20.65
CA THR A 309 9.03 12.31 -21.72
C THR A 309 8.52 10.87 -21.73
N ASP A 310 8.63 10.24 -22.90
CA ASP A 310 8.33 8.82 -23.08
C ASP A 310 6.92 8.45 -22.62
N VAL A 311 5.94 9.21 -23.10
CA VAL A 311 4.52 8.95 -22.86
C VAL A 311 3.99 8.11 -24.01
N SER A 312 3.46 6.94 -23.69
CA SER A 312 2.72 6.11 -24.64
C SER A 312 1.22 6.14 -24.32
N TYR A 313 0.37 6.06 -25.34
CA TYR A 313 -1.06 6.17 -25.13
C TYR A 313 -1.88 5.33 -26.11
N ASP A 314 -3.04 4.90 -25.66
CA ASP A 314 -4.05 4.26 -26.51
C ASP A 314 -5.46 4.69 -26.11
N ASN A 315 -6.33 4.88 -27.10
CA ASN A 315 -7.69 5.40 -26.89
C ASN A 315 -7.71 6.68 -26.04
N VAL A 316 -6.82 7.62 -26.35
CA VAL A 316 -6.73 8.93 -25.69
C VAL A 316 -6.68 10.02 -26.75
N LYS A 317 -7.60 11.00 -26.67
CA LYS A 317 -7.68 12.10 -27.63
C LYS A 317 -6.54 13.11 -27.46
N THR A 318 -6.25 13.47 -26.22
CA THR A 318 -5.21 14.47 -25.89
C THR A 318 -4.37 13.96 -24.73
N PRO A 319 -3.28 13.20 -25.00
CA PRO A 319 -2.52 12.55 -23.95
C PRO A 319 -1.79 13.53 -23.01
N VAL A 320 -1.30 14.65 -23.55
CA VAL A 320 -0.60 15.67 -22.77
C VAL A 320 -1.12 17.05 -23.17
N THR A 321 -1.62 17.80 -22.18
CA THR A 321 -1.97 19.22 -22.32
C THR A 321 -0.91 20.04 -21.59
N ASN A 322 -0.13 20.84 -22.33
CA ASN A 322 0.92 21.67 -21.77
C ASN A 322 0.50 23.15 -21.73
N ASN A 323 -0.02 23.60 -20.60
CA ASN A 323 -0.29 25.00 -20.31
C ASN A 323 0.77 25.61 -19.37
N GLY A 324 1.82 24.85 -19.04
CA GLY A 324 2.90 25.28 -18.14
C GLY A 324 3.88 26.24 -18.81
N THR A 325 4.72 26.86 -17.99
CA THR A 325 5.78 27.77 -18.43
C THR A 325 7.11 27.03 -18.52
N ASN A 326 7.84 27.17 -19.63
CA ASN A 326 9.13 26.51 -19.86
C ASN A 326 9.12 24.99 -19.65
N CYS A 327 7.97 24.35 -19.89
CA CYS A 327 7.84 22.91 -19.77
C CYS A 327 8.19 22.23 -21.09
N THR A 328 8.90 21.10 -21.00
CA THR A 328 9.31 20.29 -22.15
C THR A 328 8.45 19.05 -22.25
N VAL A 329 7.87 18.77 -23.41
CA VAL A 329 7.13 17.54 -23.72
C VAL A 329 7.79 16.86 -24.91
N LYS A 330 8.23 15.61 -24.78
CA LYS A 330 8.93 14.84 -25.82
C LYS A 330 8.47 13.38 -25.85
N ASN A 331 8.63 12.73 -27.00
CA ASN A 331 8.37 11.28 -27.17
C ASN A 331 6.98 10.86 -26.73
N VAL A 332 5.93 11.58 -27.19
CA VAL A 332 4.54 11.20 -26.97
C VAL A 332 4.08 10.38 -28.18
N VAL A 333 3.85 9.08 -27.99
CA VAL A 333 3.61 8.16 -29.08
C VAL A 333 2.37 7.29 -28.83
N LYS A 334 1.63 7.00 -29.92
CA LYS A 334 0.50 6.07 -29.87
C LYS A 334 1.00 4.62 -29.78
N GLY A 335 0.34 3.80 -28.97
CA GLY A 335 0.61 2.39 -28.75
C GLY A 335 0.91 2.09 -27.28
N LEU A 336 0.85 0.80 -26.91
CA LEU A 336 1.14 0.35 -25.55
C LEU A 336 2.62 -0.02 -25.43
N LYS A 337 3.37 0.64 -24.57
CA LYS A 337 4.76 0.31 -24.25
C LYS A 337 4.92 -0.25 -22.83
N ILE A 338 3.96 0.05 -21.93
CA ILE A 338 3.94 -0.44 -20.56
C ILE A 338 2.59 -1.12 -20.36
N THR A 339 2.58 -2.36 -19.94
CA THR A 339 1.36 -3.08 -19.61
C THR A 339 1.16 -3.13 -18.09
N LYS A 340 -0.08 -3.37 -17.64
CA LYS A 340 -0.32 -3.59 -16.21
C LYS A 340 0.52 -4.74 -15.67
N LYS A 341 0.71 -5.80 -16.45
CA LYS A 341 1.51 -6.96 -16.09
C LYS A 341 2.97 -6.59 -15.78
N ASP A 342 3.53 -5.63 -16.51
CA ASP A 342 4.91 -5.18 -16.29
C ASP A 342 5.09 -4.44 -14.95
N LEU A 343 3.99 -3.88 -14.42
CA LEU A 343 3.98 -3.06 -13.19
C LEU A 343 3.51 -3.84 -11.97
N LEU A 344 2.67 -4.83 -12.16
CA LEU A 344 2.24 -5.74 -11.12
C LEU A 344 3.38 -6.74 -10.85
N SER A 345 4.34 -6.35 -10.04
CA SER A 345 4.96 -7.36 -9.20
C SER A 345 3.84 -7.99 -8.38
N PRO A 346 3.81 -9.33 -8.23
CA PRO A 346 2.68 -9.99 -7.61
C PRO A 346 2.41 -9.40 -6.22
N ILE A 347 1.37 -8.61 -6.13
CA ILE A 347 0.83 -8.12 -4.86
C ILE A 347 0.06 -9.29 -4.30
N VAL A 348 0.63 -10.00 -3.34
CA VAL A 348 -0.08 -11.06 -2.63
C VAL A 348 -1.03 -10.39 -1.64
N ILE A 349 -2.27 -10.26 -2.05
CA ILE A 349 -3.35 -9.92 -1.14
C ILE A 349 -3.78 -11.23 -0.48
N VAL A 350 -3.36 -11.44 0.76
CA VAL A 350 -4.01 -12.45 1.60
C VAL A 350 -5.36 -11.84 1.96
N ASP A 351 -6.40 -12.20 1.23
CA ASP A 351 -7.77 -11.86 1.60
C ASP A 351 -8.06 -12.57 2.94
N PRO A 352 -8.39 -11.85 4.01
CA PRO A 352 -9.00 -12.50 5.15
C PRO A 352 -10.37 -12.99 4.63
N THR A 353 -10.45 -14.25 4.27
CA THR A 353 -11.74 -14.86 3.94
C THR A 353 -12.72 -14.52 5.07
N PRO A 354 -13.88 -13.94 4.78
CA PRO A 354 -14.92 -13.81 5.79
C PRO A 354 -15.18 -15.23 6.30
N ASP A 355 -15.10 -15.37 7.62
CA ASP A 355 -15.45 -16.60 8.31
C ASP A 355 -16.80 -17.08 7.75
N PRO A 356 -16.91 -18.28 7.20
CA PRO A 356 -18.21 -18.78 6.75
C PRO A 356 -19.16 -18.70 7.96
N THR A 357 -20.33 -18.10 7.78
CA THR A 357 -21.42 -18.17 8.73
C THR A 357 -21.51 -19.60 9.26
N PRO A 358 -21.57 -19.82 10.59
CA PRO A 358 -21.57 -21.17 11.14
C PRO A 358 -22.75 -21.95 10.59
N ASP A 359 -22.42 -22.93 9.76
CA ASP A 359 -23.37 -23.94 9.31
C ASP A 359 -23.69 -24.85 10.49
N PRO A 360 -24.94 -25.10 10.83
CA PRO A 360 -25.32 -25.86 12.04
C PRO A 360 -25.02 -27.36 12.01
N THR A 361 -24.31 -27.86 11.01
CA THR A 361 -23.91 -29.29 10.97
C THR A 361 -22.47 -29.44 10.49
N PRO A 362 -21.53 -29.86 11.35
CA PRO A 362 -20.16 -30.13 10.92
C PRO A 362 -20.11 -31.49 10.20
N ASP A 363 -19.94 -31.45 8.90
CA ASP A 363 -19.36 -32.58 8.18
C ASP A 363 -17.86 -32.69 8.53
N PRO A 364 -17.29 -33.89 8.63
CA PRO A 364 -15.90 -34.08 9.00
C PRO A 364 -14.99 -33.41 7.96
N VAL A 365 -14.24 -32.40 8.39
CA VAL A 365 -13.26 -31.67 7.61
C VAL A 365 -12.17 -32.64 7.17
N ASP A 366 -12.01 -32.79 5.85
CA ASP A 366 -10.87 -33.48 5.25
C ASP A 366 -9.60 -32.68 5.56
N PRO A 367 -8.62 -33.22 6.27
CA PRO A 367 -7.40 -32.50 6.67
C PRO A 367 -6.41 -32.26 5.54
N THR A 368 -6.76 -32.52 4.28
CA THR A 368 -5.84 -32.57 3.15
C THR A 368 -5.93 -31.41 2.13
N GLU A 369 -6.74 -30.37 2.36
CA GLU A 369 -6.66 -29.20 1.49
C GLU A 369 -5.42 -28.35 1.77
N PRO A 370 -4.43 -28.30 0.86
CA PRO A 370 -3.24 -27.49 1.04
C PRO A 370 -3.58 -26.01 0.92
N LYS A 371 -3.32 -25.23 1.97
CA LYS A 371 -3.35 -23.77 1.90
C LYS A 371 -2.19 -23.29 1.02
N ILE A 372 -2.52 -22.82 -0.18
CA ILE A 372 -1.53 -22.31 -1.13
C ILE A 372 -1.08 -20.90 -0.71
N VAL A 373 0.19 -20.77 -0.38
CA VAL A 373 0.85 -19.47 -0.19
C VAL A 373 1.60 -19.11 -1.46
N ILE A 374 1.10 -18.14 -2.23
CA ILE A 374 1.78 -17.66 -3.43
C ILE A 374 2.76 -16.55 -3.04
N ILE A 375 4.05 -16.78 -3.28
CA ILE A 375 5.13 -15.82 -2.98
C ILE A 375 5.42 -14.95 -4.21
N PRO A 376 5.58 -13.62 -4.06
CA PRO A 376 5.67 -12.66 -5.17
C PRO A 376 6.72 -12.90 -6.25
N GLU A 377 7.77 -13.63 -5.99
CA GLU A 377 8.84 -13.88 -6.96
C GLU A 377 8.66 -15.16 -7.81
N ILE A 378 7.57 -15.92 -7.58
CA ILE A 378 7.37 -17.19 -8.26
C ILE A 378 6.44 -17.02 -9.44
N VAL A 379 6.96 -16.45 -10.52
CA VAL A 379 6.36 -16.54 -11.87
C VAL A 379 6.85 -17.80 -12.62
N ASP A 380 7.68 -18.60 -11.98
CA ASP A 380 8.28 -19.80 -12.54
C ASP A 380 7.52 -21.05 -12.03
N LYS A 381 6.85 -21.76 -12.96
CA LYS A 381 6.10 -22.99 -12.65
C LYS A 381 6.93 -24.01 -11.87
N THR A 382 8.23 -24.09 -12.13
CA THR A 382 9.12 -25.04 -11.44
C THR A 382 9.27 -24.73 -9.96
N LYS A 383 9.14 -23.48 -9.57
CA LYS A 383 9.15 -23.05 -8.16
C LYS A 383 7.83 -23.38 -7.46
N ILE A 384 6.69 -23.23 -8.14
CA ILE A 384 5.38 -23.63 -7.60
C ILE A 384 5.35 -25.12 -7.29
N TYR A 385 5.85 -25.97 -8.19
CA TYR A 385 5.95 -27.41 -7.95
C TYR A 385 6.92 -27.76 -6.82
N LYS A 386 7.99 -27.00 -6.62
CA LYS A 386 8.91 -27.19 -5.48
C LYS A 386 8.27 -26.88 -4.13
N LEU A 387 7.38 -25.90 -4.09
CA LEU A 387 6.69 -25.50 -2.85
C LEU A 387 5.50 -26.40 -2.53
N ASN A 388 4.86 -26.97 -3.55
CA ASN A 388 3.71 -27.86 -3.44
C ASN A 388 3.84 -29.00 -4.45
N PRO A 389 4.67 -30.01 -4.16
CA PRO A 389 4.96 -31.11 -5.11
C PRO A 389 3.74 -31.97 -5.46
N ASP A 390 2.68 -31.89 -4.64
CA ASP A 390 1.44 -32.68 -4.85
C ASP A 390 0.44 -32.01 -5.80
N LEU A 391 0.70 -30.76 -6.23
CA LEU A 391 -0.17 -30.08 -7.19
C LEU A 391 -0.01 -30.67 -8.61
N THR A 392 -1.13 -30.96 -9.25
CA THR A 392 -1.17 -31.33 -10.66
C THR A 392 -0.91 -30.11 -11.55
N ALA A 393 -0.47 -30.32 -12.79
CA ALA A 393 -0.28 -29.25 -13.77
C ALA A 393 -1.58 -28.43 -13.99
N VAL A 394 -2.73 -29.10 -13.97
CA VAL A 394 -4.05 -28.45 -14.11
C VAL A 394 -4.33 -27.51 -12.93
N GLN A 395 -4.09 -27.96 -11.71
CA GLN A 395 -4.27 -27.12 -10.52
C GLN A 395 -3.35 -25.90 -10.50
N VAL A 396 -2.12 -26.05 -10.98
CA VAL A 396 -1.19 -24.91 -11.13
C VAL A 396 -1.70 -23.92 -12.18
N GLU A 397 -2.23 -24.39 -13.32
CA GLU A 397 -2.82 -23.51 -14.34
C GLU A 397 -4.09 -22.81 -13.81
N GLU A 398 -4.98 -23.52 -13.12
CA GLU A 398 -6.18 -22.93 -12.50
C GLU A 398 -5.83 -21.84 -11.51
N ILE A 399 -4.80 -22.03 -10.69
CA ILE A 399 -4.29 -21.01 -9.75
C ILE A 399 -3.78 -19.78 -10.52
N LEU A 400 -3.03 -19.99 -11.59
CA LEU A 400 -2.49 -18.92 -12.41
C LEU A 400 -3.56 -18.17 -13.19
N ASP A 401 -4.59 -18.88 -13.68
CA ASP A 401 -5.74 -18.29 -14.38
C ASP A 401 -6.62 -17.44 -13.45
N GLN A 402 -6.82 -17.84 -12.20
CA GLN A 402 -7.54 -17.05 -11.20
C GLN A 402 -6.88 -15.69 -10.95
N PHE A 403 -5.59 -15.56 -11.20
CA PHE A 403 -4.85 -14.31 -11.08
C PHE A 403 -4.61 -13.62 -12.43
N GLU A 404 -5.25 -14.06 -13.54
CA GLU A 404 -4.99 -13.56 -14.90
C GLU A 404 -3.51 -13.67 -15.34
N LEU A 405 -2.76 -14.57 -14.72
CA LEU A 405 -1.34 -14.79 -14.99
C LEU A 405 -1.17 -15.93 -16.02
N LYS A 406 -1.38 -15.63 -17.28
CA LYS A 406 -1.01 -16.57 -18.36
C LYS A 406 0.52 -16.56 -18.54
N LEU A 407 1.18 -17.55 -17.99
CA LEU A 407 2.59 -17.81 -18.27
C LEU A 407 2.74 -18.40 -19.67
N THR A 408 3.53 -17.77 -20.53
CA THR A 408 4.00 -18.42 -21.76
C THR A 408 4.88 -19.59 -21.35
N ALA A 409 4.52 -20.80 -21.80
CA ALA A 409 5.33 -21.98 -21.57
C ALA A 409 6.74 -21.75 -22.13
N PRO A 410 7.81 -22.12 -21.42
CA PRO A 410 9.12 -22.22 -22.05
C PRO A 410 9.03 -23.26 -23.17
N THR A 411 9.33 -22.88 -24.38
CA THR A 411 9.59 -23.82 -25.47
C THR A 411 10.72 -24.73 -25.03
N MET A 412 10.43 -26.04 -24.96
CA MET A 412 11.46 -27.06 -24.76
C MET A 412 12.41 -27.11 -25.95
#